data_bf6c8b380205b2b77aeb895992c58384
#
_entry.id   bf6c8b380205b2b77aeb895992c58384
#
_cell.length_a   1.000
_cell.length_b   1.000
_cell.length_c   1.000
_cell.angle_alpha   90.00
_cell.angle_beta   90.00
_cell.angle_gamma   90.00
#
_symmetry.space_group_name_H-M   'P 1'
#
loop_
_entity.id
_entity.type
_entity.pdbx_description
1 polymer ?
#
loop_
_entity_poly.entity_id
_entity_poly.type
_entity_poly.pdbx_seq_one_letter_code
_entity_poly.pdbx_strand_id
1 'polypeptide(L)'
;VSETEEIIRIAARGDGVTASGRHISGGVPGDTVGEDGTLTTGPHHADPPCRHFPVCGGCQLQHVDEEALRQFVTDRVVGAARAQDLNVGEVLATQLSPPRSRRRATLHALKTAQGAVLGFRESGSHRIVNMQECHILVPELFALVEPLRKLIGRYGGRQAVDVELTLVDQGVDCTLKGIEADGLAATEALLDFARENSLARLSVDRGFGPETSWEPEPLTVGLGDIAVPFPHGSFLQPTVDGERALVADALDFLDGATTVADLFSGLGTFAFALAGPRKVLAVEAARDAHLACKAAANGRQIPVHTLHRDLFRNPLQADEASRFGALVLDPPRAGAREQVVQIVASEATRVAYISCNPVSWSRDARVLVDAGFRLEKLRPVGQFRWSTHVELTSYFRR
;
A
#
# COMPACT_ATOMS: atom_id res chain seq x y z
N VAL A 1 -45.78 -14.11 -1.97
CA VAL A 1 -44.71 -13.23 -1.43
C VAL A 1 -43.43 -13.82 -1.93
N SER A 2 -42.78 -13.21 -2.92
CA SER A 2 -41.46 -13.65 -3.38
C SER A 2 -40.50 -13.57 -2.20
N GLU A 3 -39.79 -14.66 -1.89
CA GLU A 3 -38.79 -14.66 -0.82
C GLU A 3 -37.66 -13.69 -1.22
N THR A 4 -37.45 -12.65 -0.42
CA THR A 4 -36.31 -11.76 -0.55
C THR A 4 -35.28 -12.13 0.49
N GLU A 5 -33.99 -12.13 0.12
CA GLU A 5 -32.89 -12.36 1.03
C GLU A 5 -32.16 -11.05 1.32
N GLU A 6 -31.75 -10.84 2.57
CA GLU A 6 -30.91 -9.71 2.96
C GLU A 6 -29.43 -10.00 2.72
N ILE A 7 -28.69 -8.99 2.24
CA ILE A 7 -27.23 -9.02 2.15
C ILE A 7 -26.68 -8.67 3.52
N ILE A 8 -25.89 -9.59 4.08
CA ILE A 8 -25.41 -9.49 5.47
C ILE A 8 -23.92 -9.10 5.58
N ARG A 9 -23.15 -9.20 4.50
CA ARG A 9 -21.71 -8.86 4.48
C ARG A 9 -21.20 -8.67 3.06
N ILE A 10 -19.99 -8.11 2.94
CA ILE A 10 -19.25 -8.00 1.67
C ILE A 10 -18.17 -9.09 1.61
N ALA A 11 -18.10 -9.80 0.49
CA ALA A 11 -17.07 -10.80 0.21
C ALA A 11 -15.70 -10.15 -0.06
N ALA A 12 -14.65 -10.98 -0.04
CA ALA A 12 -13.28 -10.54 -0.27
C ALA A 12 -13.03 -9.84 -1.63
N ARG A 13 -13.89 -10.08 -2.62
CA ARG A 13 -13.80 -9.47 -3.96
C ARG A 13 -14.74 -8.28 -4.17
N GLY A 14 -15.54 -7.94 -3.16
CA GLY A 14 -16.44 -6.79 -3.19
C GLY A 14 -17.92 -7.11 -3.45
N ASP A 15 -18.28 -8.38 -3.69
CA ASP A 15 -19.68 -8.78 -3.85
C ASP A 15 -20.40 -8.81 -2.50
N GLY A 16 -21.65 -8.39 -2.45
CA GLY A 16 -22.54 -8.64 -1.31
C GLY A 16 -22.83 -10.14 -1.15
N VAL A 17 -23.01 -10.61 0.08
CA VAL A 17 -23.29 -12.01 0.38
C VAL A 17 -24.51 -12.11 1.25
N THR A 18 -25.52 -12.90 0.82
CA THR A 18 -26.73 -13.19 1.58
C THR A 18 -26.48 -14.22 2.69
N ALA A 19 -27.47 -14.40 3.57
CA ALA A 19 -27.42 -15.44 4.61
C ALA A 19 -27.33 -16.85 4.04
N SER A 20 -27.92 -17.11 2.87
CA SER A 20 -27.82 -18.40 2.16
C SER A 20 -26.47 -18.62 1.44
N GLY A 21 -25.61 -17.56 1.37
CA GLY A 21 -24.31 -17.61 0.71
C GLY A 21 -24.33 -17.20 -0.77
N ARG A 22 -25.42 -16.65 -1.31
CA ARG A 22 -25.46 -16.09 -2.67
C ARG A 22 -24.57 -14.87 -2.77
N HIS A 23 -23.78 -14.76 -3.86
CA HIS A 23 -22.95 -13.60 -4.17
C HIS A 23 -23.69 -12.66 -5.12
N ILE A 24 -23.84 -11.42 -4.73
CA ILE A 24 -24.57 -10.37 -5.46
C ILE A 24 -23.61 -9.24 -5.81
N SER A 25 -23.37 -9.06 -7.10
CA SER A 25 -22.51 -7.97 -7.57
C SER A 25 -23.15 -6.62 -7.26
N GLY A 26 -22.38 -5.70 -6.69
CA GLY A 26 -22.85 -4.38 -6.27
C GLY A 26 -23.76 -4.38 -5.03
N GLY A 27 -23.96 -5.53 -4.38
CA GLY A 27 -24.76 -5.60 -3.16
C GLY A 27 -24.00 -5.13 -1.92
N VAL A 28 -24.72 -4.48 -1.01
CA VAL A 28 -24.21 -3.88 0.24
C VAL A 28 -25.02 -4.44 1.42
N PRO A 29 -24.43 -4.61 2.62
CA PRO A 29 -25.18 -5.01 3.80
C PRO A 29 -26.43 -4.15 4.03
N GLY A 30 -27.56 -4.80 4.29
CA GLY A 30 -28.87 -4.17 4.43
C GLY A 30 -29.64 -4.01 3.11
N ASP A 31 -29.03 -4.28 1.94
CA ASP A 31 -29.77 -4.44 0.69
C ASP A 31 -30.56 -5.76 0.73
N THR A 32 -31.66 -5.83 -0.04
CA THR A 32 -32.41 -7.07 -0.23
C THR A 32 -32.40 -7.49 -1.69
N VAL A 33 -32.33 -8.79 -1.94
CA VAL A 33 -32.31 -9.37 -3.29
C VAL A 33 -33.47 -10.36 -3.47
N GLY A 34 -34.25 -10.19 -4.52
CA GLY A 34 -35.32 -11.10 -4.91
C GLY A 34 -34.80 -12.40 -5.53
N GLU A 35 -35.68 -13.39 -5.70
CA GLU A 35 -35.37 -14.64 -6.42
C GLU A 35 -34.93 -14.37 -7.87
N ASP A 36 -35.51 -13.36 -8.52
CA ASP A 36 -35.20 -12.89 -9.87
C ASP A 36 -33.86 -12.13 -9.95
N GLY A 37 -33.17 -11.92 -8.82
CA GLY A 37 -31.93 -11.17 -8.75
C GLY A 37 -32.11 -9.65 -8.65
N THR A 38 -33.34 -9.14 -8.57
CA THR A 38 -33.61 -7.69 -8.40
C THR A 38 -33.08 -7.22 -7.05
N LEU A 39 -32.17 -6.25 -7.07
CA LEU A 39 -31.59 -5.62 -5.89
C LEU A 39 -32.41 -4.42 -5.46
N THR A 40 -32.81 -4.38 -4.20
CA THR A 40 -33.41 -3.24 -3.54
C THR A 40 -32.40 -2.65 -2.55
N THR A 41 -32.02 -1.40 -2.75
CA THR A 41 -30.97 -0.74 -1.96
C THR A 41 -31.42 -0.46 -0.53
N GLY A 42 -30.54 -0.75 0.42
CA GLY A 42 -30.70 -0.53 1.85
C GLY A 42 -29.97 0.73 2.34
N PRO A 43 -29.88 0.90 3.66
CA PRO A 43 -29.36 2.13 4.27
C PRO A 43 -27.88 2.39 4.04
N HIS A 44 -27.07 1.36 3.79
CA HIS A 44 -25.62 1.47 3.59
C HIS A 44 -25.21 1.59 2.12
N HIS A 45 -26.19 1.60 1.21
CA HIS A 45 -25.94 1.81 -0.20
C HIS A 45 -25.73 3.31 -0.48
N ALA A 46 -24.59 3.66 -1.06
CA ALA A 46 -24.21 5.04 -1.36
C ALA A 46 -24.11 5.29 -2.87
N ASP A 47 -24.36 6.53 -3.29
CA ASP A 47 -24.10 6.93 -4.67
C ASP A 47 -22.58 7.04 -4.91
N PRO A 48 -22.03 6.31 -5.91
CA PRO A 48 -20.60 6.39 -6.21
C PRO A 48 -20.19 7.78 -6.67
N PRO A 49 -19.15 8.40 -6.07
CA PRO A 49 -18.74 9.75 -6.44
C PRO A 49 -18.05 9.82 -7.82
N CYS A 50 -17.59 8.69 -8.37
CA CYS A 50 -16.80 8.63 -9.60
C CYS A 50 -17.61 8.04 -10.75
N ARG A 51 -17.67 8.77 -11.88
CA ARG A 51 -18.33 8.31 -13.10
C ARG A 51 -17.74 7.03 -13.71
N HIS A 52 -16.50 6.69 -13.38
CA HIS A 52 -15.83 5.49 -13.88
C HIS A 52 -16.17 4.23 -13.10
N PHE A 53 -16.85 4.36 -11.96
CA PHE A 53 -17.36 3.21 -11.21
C PHE A 53 -18.58 2.61 -11.93
N PRO A 54 -18.76 1.28 -11.98
CA PRO A 54 -17.91 0.21 -11.40
C PRO A 54 -16.83 -0.33 -12.35
N VAL A 55 -16.66 0.28 -13.53
CA VAL A 55 -15.79 -0.23 -14.61
C VAL A 55 -14.30 -0.12 -14.24
N CYS A 56 -13.92 0.97 -13.58
CA CYS A 56 -12.52 1.22 -13.19
C CYS A 56 -12.06 0.24 -12.11
N GLY A 57 -10.96 -0.52 -12.39
CA GLY A 57 -10.37 -1.46 -11.44
C GLY A 57 -9.67 -0.83 -10.23
N GLY A 58 -9.58 0.50 -10.17
CA GLY A 58 -8.99 1.20 -9.02
C GLY A 58 -9.87 1.18 -7.77
N CYS A 59 -11.20 1.00 -7.93
CA CYS A 59 -12.17 1.03 -6.83
C CYS A 59 -13.25 -0.04 -7.05
N GLN A 60 -13.56 -0.82 -6.01
CA GLN A 60 -14.60 -1.86 -6.02
C GLN A 60 -15.79 -1.52 -5.12
N LEU A 61 -15.65 -0.56 -4.18
CA LEU A 61 -16.58 -0.35 -3.07
C LEU A 61 -17.08 1.11 -2.96
N GLN A 62 -17.15 1.88 -4.08
CA GLN A 62 -17.64 3.26 -4.03
C GLN A 62 -19.15 3.38 -3.76
N HIS A 63 -19.89 2.30 -3.97
CA HIS A 63 -21.32 2.20 -3.68
C HIS A 63 -21.61 1.83 -2.22
N VAL A 64 -20.58 1.75 -1.38
CA VAL A 64 -20.67 1.41 0.05
C VAL A 64 -20.42 2.67 0.87
N ASP A 65 -21.27 2.95 1.85
CA ASP A 65 -21.07 4.07 2.76
C ASP A 65 -19.84 3.88 3.67
N GLU A 66 -19.51 4.88 4.45
CA GLU A 66 -18.30 4.84 5.29
C GLU A 66 -18.41 3.82 6.45
N GLU A 67 -19.61 3.61 6.98
CA GLU A 67 -19.85 2.66 8.07
C GLU A 67 -19.65 1.22 7.58
N ALA A 68 -20.32 0.83 6.50
CA ALA A 68 -20.18 -0.50 5.93
C ALA A 68 -18.79 -0.74 5.31
N LEU A 69 -18.15 0.30 4.77
CA LEU A 69 -16.75 0.20 4.32
C LEU A 69 -15.80 -0.07 5.49
N ARG A 70 -15.98 0.60 6.62
CA ARG A 70 -15.23 0.38 7.85
C ARG A 70 -15.42 -1.04 8.37
N GLN A 71 -16.67 -1.51 8.38
CA GLN A 71 -17.01 -2.87 8.78
C GLN A 71 -16.38 -3.90 7.84
N PHE A 72 -16.41 -3.67 6.52
CA PHE A 72 -15.74 -4.54 5.55
C PHE A 72 -14.25 -4.69 5.85
N VAL A 73 -13.52 -3.58 6.09
CA VAL A 73 -12.07 -3.62 6.40
C VAL A 73 -11.84 -4.39 7.71
N THR A 74 -12.69 -4.18 8.72
CA THR A 74 -12.65 -4.91 9.99
C THR A 74 -12.85 -6.42 9.75
N ASP A 75 -13.89 -6.81 9.03
CA ASP A 75 -14.25 -8.20 8.78
C ASP A 75 -13.17 -8.94 7.98
N ARG A 76 -12.51 -8.25 7.06
CA ARG A 76 -11.39 -8.82 6.28
C ARG A 76 -10.22 -9.22 7.18
N VAL A 77 -9.90 -8.42 8.18
CA VAL A 77 -8.78 -8.63 9.09
C VAL A 77 -9.16 -9.61 10.20
N VAL A 78 -10.26 -9.35 10.88
CA VAL A 78 -10.74 -10.20 11.98
C VAL A 78 -11.16 -11.59 11.46
N GLY A 79 -11.77 -11.65 10.28
CA GLY A 79 -12.11 -12.91 9.62
C GLY A 79 -10.88 -13.77 9.31
N ALA A 80 -9.76 -13.16 8.91
CA ALA A 80 -8.50 -13.89 8.70
C ALA A 80 -7.94 -14.44 10.02
N ALA A 81 -8.03 -13.69 11.11
CA ALA A 81 -7.66 -14.17 12.44
C ALA A 81 -8.54 -15.38 12.87
N ARG A 82 -9.85 -15.26 12.73
CA ARG A 82 -10.81 -16.34 13.05
C ARG A 82 -10.56 -17.60 12.22
N ALA A 83 -10.23 -17.47 10.94
CA ALA A 83 -9.94 -18.60 10.06
C ALA A 83 -8.71 -19.42 10.50
N GLN A 84 -7.88 -18.89 11.39
CA GLN A 84 -6.73 -19.54 12.00
C GLN A 84 -6.93 -19.75 13.52
N ASP A 85 -8.16 -19.68 14.03
CA ASP A 85 -8.49 -19.82 15.44
C ASP A 85 -7.63 -18.93 16.37
N LEU A 86 -7.32 -17.72 15.91
CA LEU A 86 -6.56 -16.75 16.71
C LEU A 86 -7.50 -16.00 17.66
N ASN A 87 -7.16 -16.03 18.94
CA ASN A 87 -7.82 -15.22 19.95
C ASN A 87 -7.17 -13.82 19.97
N VAL A 88 -7.93 -12.81 19.60
CA VAL A 88 -7.49 -11.40 19.60
C VAL A 88 -7.89 -10.77 20.92
N GLY A 89 -6.92 -10.21 21.65
CA GLY A 89 -7.17 -9.52 22.94
C GLY A 89 -8.04 -8.28 22.73
N GLU A 90 -7.63 -7.38 21.86
CA GLU A 90 -8.35 -6.15 21.53
C GLU A 90 -8.31 -5.87 20.03
N VAL A 91 -9.47 -5.60 19.44
CA VAL A 91 -9.58 -5.07 18.07
C VAL A 91 -9.71 -3.55 18.17
N LEU A 92 -8.67 -2.85 17.74
CA LEU A 92 -8.64 -1.39 17.74
C LEU A 92 -9.55 -0.83 16.64
N ALA A 93 -9.95 0.44 16.80
CA ALA A 93 -10.78 1.12 15.82
C ALA A 93 -10.13 1.12 14.42
N THR A 94 -10.91 0.72 13.41
CA THR A 94 -10.46 0.67 12.03
C THR A 94 -10.11 2.06 11.51
N GLN A 95 -8.92 2.23 10.98
CA GLN A 95 -8.49 3.45 10.29
C GLN A 95 -8.89 3.37 8.81
N LEU A 96 -9.54 4.41 8.30
CA LEU A 96 -9.80 4.59 6.87
C LEU A 96 -9.14 5.86 6.37
N SER A 97 -8.37 5.76 5.29
CA SER A 97 -7.83 6.96 4.63
C SER A 97 -8.94 7.77 3.95
N PRO A 98 -8.84 9.10 3.95
CA PRO A 98 -9.82 9.95 3.28
C PRO A 98 -9.74 9.82 1.75
N PRO A 99 -10.76 10.30 1.00
CA PRO A 99 -10.63 10.49 -0.44
C PRO A 99 -9.44 11.38 -0.79
N ARG A 100 -8.90 11.22 -2.00
CA ARG A 100 -7.80 12.04 -2.55
C ARG A 100 -6.54 12.06 -1.68
N SER A 101 -6.21 10.92 -1.06
CA SER A 101 -5.04 10.77 -0.19
C SER A 101 -3.96 9.88 -0.76
N ARG A 102 -4.22 9.15 -1.86
CA ARG A 102 -3.28 8.20 -2.45
C ARG A 102 -2.17 8.92 -3.19
N ARG A 103 -0.94 8.86 -2.63
CA ARG A 103 0.25 9.58 -3.10
C ARG A 103 1.15 8.79 -4.05
N ARG A 104 0.78 7.56 -4.43
CA ARG A 104 1.50 6.74 -5.41
C ARG A 104 0.54 5.88 -6.23
N ALA A 105 0.80 5.80 -7.54
CA ALA A 105 0.00 4.98 -8.45
C ALA A 105 0.80 4.58 -9.67
N THR A 106 0.45 3.42 -10.25
CA THR A 106 0.81 3.07 -11.62
C THR A 106 -0.45 3.21 -12.47
N LEU A 107 -0.41 4.12 -13.43
CA LEU A 107 -1.41 4.27 -14.47
C LEU A 107 -0.91 3.60 -15.75
N HIS A 108 -1.83 3.27 -16.62
CA HIS A 108 -1.53 2.68 -17.93
C HIS A 108 -2.00 3.64 -19.00
N ALA A 109 -1.23 3.77 -20.07
CA ALA A 109 -1.57 4.61 -21.21
C ALA A 109 -1.37 3.87 -22.53
N LEU A 110 -2.20 4.17 -23.51
CA LEU A 110 -2.10 3.61 -24.87
C LEU A 110 -2.39 4.71 -25.88
N LYS A 111 -1.48 4.87 -26.84
CA LYS A 111 -1.69 5.76 -27.98
C LYS A 111 -2.83 5.23 -28.87
N THR A 112 -3.69 6.13 -29.30
CA THR A 112 -4.82 5.87 -30.19
C THR A 112 -4.76 6.78 -31.41
N ALA A 113 -5.61 6.54 -32.41
CA ALA A 113 -5.70 7.42 -33.56
C ALA A 113 -6.14 8.86 -33.23
N GLN A 114 -6.76 9.07 -32.07
CA GLN A 114 -7.29 10.37 -31.61
C GLN A 114 -6.49 10.98 -30.45
N GLY A 115 -5.29 10.45 -30.16
CA GLY A 115 -4.44 10.90 -29.04
C GLY A 115 -4.00 9.72 -28.16
N ALA A 116 -4.31 9.72 -26.87
CA ALA A 116 -4.05 8.60 -25.99
C ALA A 116 -5.19 8.42 -24.96
N VAL A 117 -5.41 7.19 -24.53
CA VAL A 117 -6.17 6.86 -23.31
C VAL A 117 -5.19 6.68 -22.17
N LEU A 118 -5.54 7.15 -20.95
CA LEU A 118 -4.69 7.03 -19.76
C LEU A 118 -5.57 6.88 -18.52
N GLY A 119 -5.21 5.91 -17.67
CA GLY A 119 -5.89 5.65 -16.40
C GLY A 119 -5.56 4.29 -15.82
N PHE A 120 -6.38 3.82 -14.90
CA PHE A 120 -6.30 2.45 -14.39
C PHE A 120 -6.88 1.47 -15.44
N ARG A 121 -6.57 0.20 -15.29
CA ARG A 121 -7.24 -0.86 -16.06
C ARG A 121 -8.67 -1.05 -15.57
N GLU A 122 -9.55 -1.51 -16.46
CA GLU A 122 -10.88 -1.97 -16.09
C GLU A 122 -10.78 -3.20 -15.17
N SER A 123 -11.77 -3.38 -14.33
CA SER A 123 -11.85 -4.54 -13.44
C SER A 123 -11.89 -5.84 -14.26
N GLY A 124 -10.97 -6.77 -13.97
CA GLY A 124 -10.89 -8.06 -14.67
C GLY A 124 -10.52 -7.99 -16.15
N SER A 125 -9.99 -6.85 -16.64
CA SER A 125 -9.67 -6.63 -18.05
C SER A 125 -8.31 -5.96 -18.23
N HIS A 126 -7.74 -6.06 -19.43
CA HIS A 126 -6.54 -5.31 -19.84
C HIS A 126 -6.87 -3.94 -20.45
N ARG A 127 -8.15 -3.62 -20.66
CA ARG A 127 -8.57 -2.33 -21.21
C ARG A 127 -8.27 -1.21 -20.23
N ILE A 128 -7.93 -0.04 -20.76
CA ILE A 128 -7.57 1.14 -19.96
C ILE A 128 -8.77 2.07 -19.90
N VAL A 129 -9.17 2.45 -18.70
CA VAL A 129 -10.18 3.47 -18.47
C VAL A 129 -9.63 4.83 -18.89
N ASN A 130 -10.31 5.54 -19.78
CA ASN A 130 -9.94 6.91 -20.12
C ASN A 130 -10.33 7.86 -18.97
N MET A 131 -9.39 8.00 -18.02
CA MET A 131 -9.62 8.69 -16.76
C MET A 131 -9.90 10.19 -16.95
N GLN A 132 -11.07 10.65 -16.52
CA GLN A 132 -11.48 12.06 -16.55
C GLN A 132 -11.60 12.66 -15.16
N GLU A 133 -11.70 11.82 -14.13
CA GLU A 133 -11.69 12.18 -12.72
C GLU A 133 -11.13 11.02 -11.89
N CYS A 134 -10.66 11.31 -10.69
CA CYS A 134 -10.25 10.28 -9.73
C CYS A 134 -10.44 10.82 -8.29
N HIS A 135 -11.15 10.05 -7.48
CA HIS A 135 -11.46 10.41 -6.10
C HIS A 135 -10.52 9.74 -5.08
N ILE A 136 -9.50 9.01 -5.54
CA ILE A 136 -8.50 8.39 -4.64
C ILE A 136 -7.12 9.02 -4.75
N LEU A 137 -6.68 9.46 -5.94
CA LEU A 137 -5.39 10.10 -6.13
C LEU A 137 -5.34 11.49 -5.48
N VAL A 138 -4.18 11.85 -4.93
CA VAL A 138 -3.92 13.24 -4.54
C VAL A 138 -4.01 14.16 -5.76
N PRO A 139 -4.41 15.43 -5.58
CA PRO A 139 -4.59 16.36 -6.70
C PRO A 139 -3.36 16.51 -7.60
N GLU A 140 -2.16 16.46 -7.01
CA GLU A 140 -0.88 16.61 -7.71
C GLU A 140 -0.66 15.49 -8.74
N LEU A 141 -0.99 14.24 -8.39
CA LEU A 141 -0.90 13.11 -9.33
C LEU A 141 -1.97 13.20 -10.40
N PHE A 142 -3.19 13.56 -10.02
CA PHE A 142 -4.30 13.64 -10.97
C PHE A 142 -4.09 14.77 -11.99
N ALA A 143 -3.48 15.90 -11.59
CA ALA A 143 -3.18 17.04 -12.46
C ALA A 143 -2.30 16.66 -13.67
N LEU A 144 -1.49 15.60 -13.53
CA LEU A 144 -0.62 15.11 -14.62
C LEU A 144 -1.35 14.25 -15.66
N VAL A 145 -2.59 13.85 -15.44
CA VAL A 145 -3.32 12.94 -16.34
C VAL A 145 -3.46 13.53 -17.74
N GLU A 146 -3.88 14.78 -17.85
CA GLU A 146 -4.07 15.41 -19.16
C GLU A 146 -2.74 15.78 -19.86
N PRO A 147 -1.73 16.36 -19.19
CA PRO A 147 -0.39 16.55 -19.76
C PRO A 147 0.24 15.23 -20.25
N LEU A 148 0.17 14.17 -19.46
CA LEU A 148 0.68 12.83 -19.84
C LEU A 148 -0.06 12.26 -21.06
N ARG A 149 -1.37 12.43 -21.13
CA ARG A 149 -2.18 12.00 -22.29
C ARG A 149 -1.70 12.67 -23.58
N LYS A 150 -1.41 13.97 -23.53
CA LYS A 150 -0.87 14.73 -24.68
C LYS A 150 0.52 14.23 -25.08
N LEU A 151 1.41 14.05 -24.10
CA LEU A 151 2.77 13.55 -24.32
C LEU A 151 2.76 12.16 -24.96
N ILE A 152 1.99 11.21 -24.36
CA ILE A 152 1.92 9.84 -24.85
C ILE A 152 1.16 9.75 -26.19
N GLY A 153 0.16 10.60 -26.43
CA GLY A 153 -0.51 10.73 -27.73
C GLY A 153 0.46 11.09 -28.84
N ARG A 154 1.50 11.87 -28.55
CA ARG A 154 2.54 12.24 -29.51
C ARG A 154 3.65 11.18 -29.62
N TYR A 155 4.18 10.70 -28.51
CA TYR A 155 5.39 9.87 -28.44
C TYR A 155 5.14 8.42 -27.98
N GLY A 156 3.92 8.02 -27.69
CA GLY A 156 3.61 6.63 -27.37
C GLY A 156 3.73 5.73 -28.60
N GLY A 157 4.19 4.50 -28.38
CA GLY A 157 4.27 3.46 -29.39
C GLY A 157 2.98 2.65 -29.53
N ARG A 158 3.11 1.44 -30.10
CA ARG A 158 1.99 0.50 -30.23
C ARG A 158 1.65 -0.24 -28.94
N GLN A 159 2.60 -0.29 -28.01
CA GLN A 159 2.43 -0.95 -26.73
C GLN A 159 1.94 0.04 -25.66
N ALA A 160 1.33 -0.48 -24.62
CA ALA A 160 0.95 0.34 -23.47
C ALA A 160 2.20 0.86 -22.76
N VAL A 161 2.11 2.12 -22.32
CA VAL A 161 3.11 2.79 -21.47
C VAL A 161 2.64 2.68 -20.03
N ASP A 162 3.48 2.16 -19.14
CA ASP A 162 3.21 2.23 -17.72
C ASP A 162 3.76 3.56 -17.17
N VAL A 163 2.90 4.27 -16.44
CA VAL A 163 3.19 5.57 -15.86
C VAL A 163 3.18 5.42 -14.34
N GLU A 164 4.37 5.37 -13.75
CA GLU A 164 4.52 5.32 -12.30
C GLU A 164 4.65 6.74 -11.75
N LEU A 165 3.76 7.08 -10.82
CA LEU A 165 3.69 8.39 -10.19
C LEU A 165 3.83 8.24 -8.67
N THR A 166 4.70 9.02 -8.06
CA THR A 166 4.85 9.10 -6.61
C THR A 166 5.02 10.55 -6.19
N LEU A 167 4.21 11.02 -5.23
CA LEU A 167 4.40 12.33 -4.63
C LEU A 167 5.48 12.23 -3.54
N VAL A 168 6.54 13.00 -3.71
CA VAL A 168 7.67 13.15 -2.79
C VAL A 168 7.77 14.60 -2.31
N ASP A 169 8.76 14.93 -1.50
CA ASP A 169 8.87 16.29 -0.89
C ASP A 169 9.00 17.40 -1.94
N GLN A 170 9.70 17.16 -3.05
CA GLN A 170 9.96 18.14 -4.12
C GLN A 170 8.85 18.20 -5.17
N GLY A 171 7.84 17.35 -5.12
CA GLY A 171 6.77 17.24 -6.12
C GLY A 171 6.55 15.83 -6.62
N VAL A 172 6.19 15.65 -7.89
CA VAL A 172 5.90 14.32 -8.44
C VAL A 172 7.13 13.71 -9.09
N ASP A 173 7.51 12.53 -8.64
CA ASP A 173 8.40 11.60 -9.34
C ASP A 173 7.58 10.82 -10.38
N CYS A 174 7.94 10.92 -11.66
CA CYS A 174 7.27 10.29 -12.79
C CYS A 174 8.23 9.38 -13.55
N THR A 175 7.90 8.10 -13.66
CA THR A 175 8.64 7.15 -14.50
C THR A 175 7.74 6.63 -15.62
N LEU A 176 8.20 6.79 -16.88
CA LEU A 176 7.52 6.31 -18.08
C LEU A 176 8.19 5.03 -18.57
N LYS A 177 7.49 3.90 -18.53
CA LYS A 177 8.01 2.60 -18.98
C LYS A 177 7.39 2.24 -20.34
N GLY A 178 8.27 2.03 -21.32
CA GLY A 178 7.84 1.61 -22.65
C GLY A 178 7.42 2.76 -23.60
N ILE A 179 7.76 4.02 -23.28
CA ILE A 179 7.55 5.15 -24.21
C ILE A 179 8.63 5.11 -25.31
N GLU A 180 8.22 5.34 -26.57
CA GLU A 180 9.11 5.37 -27.75
C GLU A 180 9.52 6.83 -28.07
N ALA A 181 10.19 7.49 -27.11
CA ALA A 181 10.59 8.90 -27.23
C ALA A 181 12.09 8.99 -27.55
N ASP A 182 12.43 8.83 -28.84
CA ASP A 182 13.82 8.86 -29.32
C ASP A 182 14.12 10.11 -30.15
N GLY A 183 15.40 10.54 -30.10
CA GLY A 183 15.92 11.69 -30.83
C GLY A 183 15.71 13.03 -30.12
N LEU A 184 16.34 14.08 -30.66
CA LEU A 184 16.41 15.41 -30.04
C LEU A 184 15.03 15.99 -29.72
N ALA A 185 14.13 16.00 -30.69
CA ALA A 185 12.80 16.61 -30.52
C ALA A 185 11.95 15.90 -29.44
N ALA A 186 12.12 14.59 -29.27
CA ALA A 186 11.45 13.85 -28.21
C ALA A 186 12.06 14.14 -26.85
N THR A 187 13.40 14.24 -26.78
CA THR A 187 14.12 14.62 -25.56
C THR A 187 13.73 16.02 -25.09
N GLU A 188 13.70 17.00 -26.01
CA GLU A 188 13.26 18.37 -25.70
C GLU A 188 11.82 18.38 -25.17
N ALA A 189 10.91 17.63 -25.81
CA ALA A 189 9.52 17.55 -25.38
C ALA A 189 9.36 16.89 -23.98
N LEU A 190 10.19 15.91 -23.63
CA LEU A 190 10.23 15.30 -22.29
C LEU A 190 10.71 16.32 -21.24
N LEU A 191 11.76 17.09 -21.55
CA LEU A 191 12.29 18.13 -20.66
C LEU A 191 11.28 19.28 -20.47
N ASP A 192 10.63 19.72 -21.56
CA ASP A 192 9.59 20.73 -21.49
C ASP A 192 8.39 20.25 -20.66
N PHE A 193 7.94 19.01 -20.90
CA PHE A 193 6.89 18.38 -20.10
C PHE A 193 7.25 18.38 -18.60
N ALA A 194 8.47 17.99 -18.25
CA ALA A 194 8.92 17.95 -16.86
C ALA A 194 8.92 19.35 -16.22
N ARG A 195 9.41 20.33 -16.95
CA ARG A 195 9.50 21.74 -16.50
C ARG A 195 8.12 22.38 -16.36
N GLU A 196 7.27 22.26 -17.37
CA GLU A 196 5.93 22.86 -17.41
C GLU A 196 5.00 22.29 -16.32
N ASN A 197 5.20 21.04 -15.95
CA ASN A 197 4.40 20.36 -14.91
C ASN A 197 5.12 20.30 -13.56
N SER A 198 6.24 21.03 -13.39
CA SER A 198 7.00 21.10 -12.14
C SER A 198 7.29 19.73 -11.53
N LEU A 199 7.72 18.78 -12.38
CA LEU A 199 8.08 17.44 -11.90
C LEU A 199 9.33 17.50 -11.02
N ALA A 200 9.32 16.77 -9.92
CA ALA A 200 10.50 16.54 -9.10
C ALA A 200 11.53 15.69 -9.85
N ARG A 201 11.07 14.65 -10.55
CA ARG A 201 11.91 13.83 -11.43
C ARG A 201 11.07 13.31 -12.60
N LEU A 202 11.69 13.22 -13.77
CA LEU A 202 11.20 12.46 -14.91
C LEU A 202 12.23 11.41 -15.31
N SER A 203 11.80 10.16 -15.38
CA SER A 203 12.63 9.03 -15.81
C SER A 203 11.95 8.25 -16.92
N VAL A 204 12.76 7.67 -17.81
CA VAL A 204 12.30 6.80 -18.89
C VAL A 204 12.93 5.44 -18.73
N ASP A 205 12.10 4.40 -18.73
CA ASP A 205 12.56 3.00 -18.70
C ASP A 205 12.28 2.33 -20.06
N ARG A 206 13.35 2.03 -20.78
CA ARG A 206 13.34 1.33 -22.07
C ARG A 206 13.56 -0.19 -21.94
N GLY A 207 13.38 -0.75 -20.71
CA GLY A 207 13.58 -2.17 -20.42
C GLY A 207 14.92 -2.51 -19.76
N PHE A 208 15.75 -1.51 -19.49
CA PHE A 208 17.04 -1.66 -18.81
C PHE A 208 17.07 -1.02 -17.41
N GLY A 209 15.92 -0.57 -16.94
CA GLY A 209 15.74 0.22 -15.73
C GLY A 209 15.52 1.70 -16.04
N PRO A 210 15.05 2.48 -15.04
CA PRO A 210 14.74 3.90 -15.21
C PRO A 210 16.02 4.72 -15.38
N GLU A 211 16.08 5.51 -16.45
CA GLU A 211 17.12 6.50 -16.71
C GLU A 211 16.55 7.90 -16.45
N THR A 212 17.16 8.67 -15.55
CA THR A 212 16.73 10.02 -15.23
C THR A 212 16.98 10.97 -16.39
N SER A 213 15.93 11.62 -16.88
CA SER A 213 16.00 12.68 -17.89
C SER A 213 15.94 14.07 -17.27
N TRP A 214 15.26 14.21 -16.12
CA TRP A 214 15.08 15.48 -15.41
C TRP A 214 15.07 15.22 -13.90
N GLU A 215 15.90 15.94 -13.14
CA GLU A 215 15.95 15.97 -11.67
C GLU A 215 16.70 17.22 -11.25
N PRO A 216 16.01 18.36 -11.04
CA PRO A 216 16.66 19.63 -10.74
C PRO A 216 17.32 19.65 -9.35
N GLU A 217 16.81 18.83 -8.42
CA GLU A 217 17.36 18.65 -7.08
C GLU A 217 17.14 17.21 -6.59
N PRO A 218 17.98 16.69 -5.68
CA PRO A 218 17.84 15.33 -5.16
C PRO A 218 16.49 15.13 -4.48
N LEU A 219 15.83 14.01 -4.81
CA LEU A 219 14.53 13.66 -4.23
C LEU A 219 14.67 13.13 -2.82
N THR A 220 13.76 13.58 -1.95
CA THR A 220 13.60 13.07 -0.60
C THR A 220 12.14 12.76 -0.28
N VAL A 221 11.94 11.94 0.74
CA VAL A 221 10.66 11.73 1.38
C VAL A 221 10.81 11.91 2.89
N GLY A 222 9.93 12.71 3.47
CA GLY A 222 9.89 12.91 4.91
C GLY A 222 9.33 11.67 5.63
N LEU A 223 10.16 10.98 6.42
CA LEU A 223 9.75 9.92 7.34
C LEU A 223 9.87 10.46 8.78
N GLY A 224 8.74 10.91 9.34
CA GLY A 224 8.76 11.80 10.51
C GLY A 224 9.49 13.09 10.19
N ASP A 225 10.48 13.46 11.02
CA ASP A 225 11.31 14.67 10.83
C ASP A 225 12.57 14.40 9.99
N ILE A 226 12.71 13.24 9.39
CA ILE A 226 13.90 12.81 8.67
C ILE A 226 13.63 12.83 7.16
N ALA A 227 14.35 13.68 6.43
CA ALA A 227 14.38 13.65 4.96
C ALA A 227 15.27 12.48 4.51
N VAL A 228 14.68 11.50 3.86
CA VAL A 228 15.35 10.29 3.36
C VAL A 228 15.46 10.38 1.85
N PRO A 229 16.64 10.17 1.23
CA PRO A 229 16.76 10.09 -0.22
C PRO A 229 15.77 9.10 -0.83
N PHE A 230 15.17 9.47 -1.98
CA PHE A 230 14.15 8.65 -2.64
C PHE A 230 14.67 8.02 -3.95
N PRO A 231 15.28 6.81 -3.90
CA PRO A 231 15.71 6.09 -5.09
C PRO A 231 14.53 5.66 -5.97
N HIS A 232 14.80 5.41 -7.26
CA HIS A 232 13.81 4.88 -8.18
C HIS A 232 13.16 3.60 -7.65
N GLY A 233 11.85 3.48 -7.84
CA GLY A 233 11.10 2.28 -7.50
C GLY A 233 11.00 1.97 -6.00
N SER A 234 11.45 2.87 -5.12
CA SER A 234 11.34 2.68 -3.69
C SER A 234 9.89 2.57 -3.24
N PHE A 235 9.66 1.69 -2.28
CA PHE A 235 8.34 1.56 -1.68
C PHE A 235 8.06 2.74 -0.74
N LEU A 236 6.83 3.23 -0.81
CA LEU A 236 6.29 4.24 0.10
C LEU A 236 4.86 3.85 0.46
N GLN A 237 4.45 4.02 1.70
CA GLN A 237 3.06 3.76 2.10
C GLN A 237 2.11 4.58 1.22
N PRO A 238 0.99 4.00 0.74
CA PRO A 238 0.14 4.63 -0.27
C PRO A 238 -0.50 5.94 0.17
N THR A 239 -0.67 6.16 1.47
CA THR A 239 -1.22 7.40 2.03
C THR A 239 -0.43 7.85 3.25
N VAL A 240 -0.35 9.15 3.48
CA VAL A 240 0.37 9.74 4.63
C VAL A 240 -0.35 9.45 5.95
N ASP A 241 -1.68 9.51 5.96
CA ASP A 241 -2.48 9.22 7.15
C ASP A 241 -2.42 7.73 7.54
N GLY A 242 -2.42 6.82 6.54
CA GLY A 242 -2.21 5.39 6.77
C GLY A 242 -0.83 5.12 7.35
N GLU A 243 0.23 5.69 6.78
CA GLU A 243 1.60 5.59 7.32
C GLU A 243 1.67 6.06 8.78
N ARG A 244 1.08 7.23 9.07
CA ARG A 244 1.05 7.76 10.44
C ARG A 244 0.33 6.82 11.41
N ALA A 245 -0.77 6.20 11.00
CA ALA A 245 -1.51 5.25 11.83
C ALA A 245 -0.67 3.99 12.12
N LEU A 246 -0.02 3.42 11.09
CA LEU A 246 0.85 2.25 11.23
C LEU A 246 2.05 2.56 12.15
N VAL A 247 2.66 3.73 11.99
CA VAL A 247 3.78 4.19 12.82
C VAL A 247 3.35 4.44 14.27
N ALA A 248 2.19 5.08 14.48
CA ALA A 248 1.66 5.33 15.83
C ALA A 248 1.40 4.03 16.59
N ASP A 249 0.85 3.02 15.92
CA ASP A 249 0.67 1.69 16.51
C ASP A 249 2.01 1.03 16.87
N ALA A 250 3.00 1.08 15.97
CA ALA A 250 4.33 0.51 16.27
C ALA A 250 5.00 1.20 17.47
N LEU A 251 4.84 2.52 17.60
CA LEU A 251 5.34 3.29 18.75
C LEU A 251 4.66 2.87 20.06
N ASP A 252 3.31 2.75 20.05
CA ASP A 252 2.51 2.33 21.21
C ASP A 252 2.83 0.88 21.61
N PHE A 253 2.85 -0.03 20.64
CA PHE A 253 3.07 -1.46 20.88
C PHE A 253 4.47 -1.76 21.43
N LEU A 254 5.46 -0.98 21.06
CA LEU A 254 6.85 -1.19 21.45
C LEU A 254 7.34 -0.18 22.50
N ASP A 255 6.42 0.49 23.19
CA ASP A 255 6.80 1.40 24.27
C ASP A 255 7.62 0.68 25.36
N GLY A 256 8.64 1.35 25.88
CA GLY A 256 9.58 0.80 26.85
C GLY A 256 10.64 -0.17 26.29
N ALA A 257 10.63 -0.52 25.00
CA ALA A 257 11.74 -1.23 24.37
C ALA A 257 12.93 -0.29 24.17
N THR A 258 14.15 -0.74 24.48
CA THR A 258 15.38 0.05 24.31
C THR A 258 16.16 -0.31 23.04
N THR A 259 15.95 -1.53 22.53
CA THR A 259 16.56 -2.06 21.32
C THR A 259 15.47 -2.66 20.44
N VAL A 260 15.46 -2.30 19.16
CA VAL A 260 14.44 -2.77 18.19
C VAL A 260 15.12 -3.22 16.90
N ALA A 261 14.64 -4.32 16.29
CA ALA A 261 14.97 -4.63 14.91
C ALA A 261 13.74 -4.37 14.02
N ASP A 262 13.92 -3.51 13.01
CA ASP A 262 12.96 -3.22 11.95
C ASP A 262 13.30 -4.07 10.74
N LEU A 263 12.49 -5.08 10.46
CA LEU A 263 12.71 -6.13 9.49
C LEU A 263 11.84 -5.87 8.25
N PHE A 264 12.45 -5.90 7.07
CA PHE A 264 11.88 -5.40 5.80
C PHE A 264 11.68 -3.87 5.84
N SER A 265 12.71 -3.17 6.34
CA SER A 265 12.60 -1.76 6.73
C SER A 265 12.37 -0.76 5.59
N GLY A 266 12.58 -1.16 4.33
CA GLY A 266 12.49 -0.26 3.19
C GLY A 266 13.39 0.96 3.35
N LEU A 267 12.81 2.15 3.20
CA LEU A 267 13.50 3.44 3.43
C LEU A 267 13.70 3.78 4.92
N GLY A 268 13.17 2.95 5.83
CA GLY A 268 13.28 3.16 7.28
C GLY A 268 12.05 3.80 7.93
N THR A 269 10.86 3.62 7.38
CA THR A 269 9.61 4.19 7.90
C THR A 269 9.44 3.95 9.41
N PHE A 270 9.58 2.71 9.85
CA PHE A 270 9.48 2.38 11.28
C PHE A 270 10.80 2.63 12.01
N ALA A 271 11.95 2.36 11.35
CA ALA A 271 13.26 2.56 11.97
C ALA A 271 13.47 3.99 12.46
N PHE A 272 13.17 5.00 11.64
CA PHE A 272 13.32 6.40 12.02
C PHE A 272 12.30 6.84 13.07
N ALA A 273 11.06 6.40 12.97
CA ALA A 273 10.04 6.71 13.96
C ALA A 273 10.36 6.12 15.34
N LEU A 274 10.92 4.92 15.38
CA LEU A 274 11.28 4.21 16.61
C LEU A 274 12.60 4.66 17.22
N ALA A 275 13.50 5.26 16.43
CA ALA A 275 14.78 5.78 16.87
C ALA A 275 14.62 6.91 17.92
N GLY A 276 15.70 7.52 18.34
CA GLY A 276 15.71 8.52 19.40
C GLY A 276 16.11 7.88 20.73
N PRO A 277 15.16 7.46 21.60
CA PRO A 277 15.51 6.78 22.84
C PRO A 277 15.94 5.32 22.65
N ARG A 278 15.71 4.75 21.46
CA ARG A 278 15.98 3.35 21.12
C ARG A 278 17.15 3.23 20.14
N LYS A 279 17.90 2.14 20.26
CA LYS A 279 18.82 1.69 19.22
C LYS A 279 18.06 0.80 18.26
N VAL A 280 18.11 1.10 16.96
CA VAL A 280 17.36 0.39 15.95
C VAL A 280 18.31 -0.29 14.95
N LEU A 281 18.06 -1.57 14.64
CA LEU A 281 18.62 -2.26 13.49
C LEU A 281 17.59 -2.26 12.38
N ALA A 282 17.87 -1.63 11.26
CA ALA A 282 17.03 -1.64 10.05
C ALA A 282 17.60 -2.65 9.03
N VAL A 283 16.81 -3.65 8.65
CA VAL A 283 17.24 -4.73 7.75
C VAL A 283 16.44 -4.69 6.46
N GLU A 284 17.14 -4.53 5.32
CA GLU A 284 16.53 -4.36 4.01
C GLU A 284 17.32 -5.09 2.91
N ALA A 285 16.60 -5.72 1.99
CA ALA A 285 17.17 -6.44 0.85
C ALA A 285 17.39 -5.56 -0.38
N ALA A 286 16.52 -4.55 -0.60
CA ALA A 286 16.67 -3.62 -1.70
C ALA A 286 17.86 -2.69 -1.44
N ARG A 287 18.91 -2.84 -2.26
CA ARG A 287 20.19 -2.15 -2.05
C ARG A 287 20.03 -0.63 -1.97
N ASP A 288 19.26 -0.06 -2.87
CA ASP A 288 19.13 1.39 -2.96
C ASP A 288 18.31 1.97 -1.80
N ALA A 289 17.27 1.28 -1.35
CA ALA A 289 16.50 1.64 -0.15
C ALA A 289 17.38 1.52 1.11
N HIS A 290 18.16 0.43 1.25
CA HIS A 290 19.14 0.27 2.32
C HIS A 290 20.16 1.43 2.35
N LEU A 291 20.73 1.81 1.19
CA LEU A 291 21.71 2.89 1.11
C LEU A 291 21.08 4.26 1.44
N ALA A 292 19.84 4.50 1.02
CA ALA A 292 19.09 5.72 1.34
C ALA A 292 18.84 5.83 2.85
N CYS A 293 18.35 4.75 3.49
CA CYS A 293 18.17 4.67 4.93
C CYS A 293 19.50 4.91 5.68
N LYS A 294 20.59 4.28 5.24
CA LYS A 294 21.92 4.46 5.81
C LYS A 294 22.43 5.91 5.70
N ALA A 295 22.25 6.52 4.53
CA ALA A 295 22.66 7.91 4.31
C ALA A 295 21.90 8.88 5.23
N ALA A 296 20.58 8.72 5.37
CA ALA A 296 19.75 9.52 6.25
C ALA A 296 20.14 9.36 7.72
N ALA A 297 20.33 8.10 8.18
CA ALA A 297 20.74 7.80 9.54
C ALA A 297 22.08 8.43 9.90
N ASN A 298 23.08 8.28 9.02
CA ASN A 298 24.42 8.85 9.22
C ASN A 298 24.42 10.39 9.18
N GLY A 299 23.72 10.97 8.21
CA GLY A 299 23.67 12.43 8.03
C GLY A 299 23.04 13.18 9.22
N ARG A 300 22.16 12.53 9.97
CA ARG A 300 21.50 13.07 11.15
C ARG A 300 22.02 12.48 12.46
N GLN A 301 23.00 11.59 12.42
CA GLN A 301 23.56 10.87 13.58
C GLN A 301 22.46 10.16 14.41
N ILE A 302 21.47 9.57 13.73
CA ILE A 302 20.37 8.86 14.38
C ILE A 302 20.85 7.46 14.76
N PRO A 303 20.43 6.90 15.93
CA PRO A 303 20.86 5.59 16.40
C PRO A 303 20.18 4.42 15.63
N VAL A 304 20.22 4.49 14.29
CA VAL A 304 19.75 3.47 13.35
C VAL A 304 20.97 2.84 12.68
N HIS A 305 21.20 1.56 12.96
CA HIS A 305 22.18 0.75 12.24
C HIS A 305 21.48 0.04 11.09
N THR A 306 22.06 0.05 9.90
CA THR A 306 21.43 -0.55 8.71
C THR A 306 22.17 -1.81 8.29
N LEU A 307 21.44 -2.88 7.95
CA LEU A 307 21.97 -4.15 7.48
C LEU A 307 21.34 -4.51 6.12
N HIS A 308 22.20 -4.66 5.09
CA HIS A 308 21.75 -5.14 3.79
C HIS A 308 21.64 -6.66 3.81
N ARG A 309 20.39 -7.20 3.81
CA ARG A 309 20.15 -8.64 3.95
C ARG A 309 18.79 -9.03 3.38
N ASP A 310 18.75 -10.08 2.59
CA ASP A 310 17.52 -10.70 2.13
C ASP A 310 16.99 -11.66 3.20
N LEU A 311 15.93 -11.25 3.90
CA LEU A 311 15.35 -12.00 5.00
C LEU A 311 14.56 -13.24 4.57
N PHE A 312 14.19 -13.37 3.29
CA PHE A 312 13.60 -14.59 2.77
C PHE A 312 14.64 -15.71 2.60
N ARG A 313 15.87 -15.36 2.21
CA ARG A 313 16.97 -16.31 1.99
C ARG A 313 17.84 -16.49 3.23
N ASN A 314 18.00 -15.44 4.00
CA ASN A 314 18.87 -15.38 5.16
C ASN A 314 18.19 -14.59 6.29
N PRO A 315 17.18 -15.18 6.96
CA PRO A 315 16.48 -14.51 8.07
C PRO A 315 17.45 -14.15 9.20
N LEU A 316 17.07 -13.15 10.00
CA LEU A 316 17.77 -12.84 11.24
C LEU A 316 17.66 -14.06 12.15
N GLN A 317 18.79 -14.69 12.49
CA GLN A 317 18.80 -15.95 13.24
C GLN A 317 18.30 -15.75 14.67
N ALA A 318 17.91 -16.83 15.33
CA ALA A 318 17.32 -16.78 16.66
C ALA A 318 18.24 -16.10 17.70
N ASP A 319 19.55 -16.36 17.66
CA ASP A 319 20.55 -15.73 18.53
C ASP A 319 20.75 -14.23 18.21
N GLU A 320 20.63 -13.85 16.93
CA GLU A 320 20.66 -12.45 16.52
C GLU A 320 19.39 -11.72 16.99
N ALA A 321 18.19 -12.32 16.77
CA ALA A 321 16.91 -11.78 17.17
C ALA A 321 16.78 -11.62 18.71
N SER A 322 17.39 -12.51 19.47
CA SER A 322 17.42 -12.49 20.95
C SER A 322 18.12 -11.25 21.54
N ARG A 323 18.88 -10.51 20.72
CA ARG A 323 19.56 -9.26 21.15
C ARG A 323 18.63 -8.05 21.21
N PHE A 324 17.39 -8.17 20.70
CA PHE A 324 16.44 -7.07 20.61
C PHE A 324 15.29 -7.27 21.59
N GLY A 325 14.95 -6.20 22.31
CA GLY A 325 13.79 -6.18 23.19
C GLY A 325 12.46 -6.21 22.46
N ALA A 326 12.45 -5.84 21.17
CA ALA A 326 11.27 -5.88 20.32
C ALA A 326 11.65 -5.99 18.83
N LEU A 327 10.70 -6.49 18.04
CA LEU A 327 10.84 -6.63 16.58
C LEU A 327 9.66 -5.98 15.88
N VAL A 328 9.93 -5.34 14.75
CA VAL A 328 8.93 -4.88 13.79
C VAL A 328 9.04 -5.71 12.52
N LEU A 329 7.92 -6.13 11.97
CA LEU A 329 7.80 -6.82 10.69
C LEU A 329 6.88 -6.02 9.77
N ASP A 330 7.35 -5.64 8.58
CA ASP A 330 6.52 -5.08 7.48
C ASP A 330 6.87 -5.80 6.16
N PRO A 331 6.60 -7.12 6.06
CA PRO A 331 7.01 -7.90 4.92
C PRO A 331 6.14 -7.63 3.69
N PRO A 332 6.62 -7.99 2.48
CA PRO A 332 5.79 -8.06 1.29
C PRO A 332 4.58 -9.01 1.45
N ARG A 333 3.68 -9.00 0.47
CA ARG A 333 2.41 -9.78 0.48
C ARG A 333 2.55 -11.29 0.76
N ALA A 334 3.75 -11.85 0.60
CA ALA A 334 4.03 -13.26 0.89
C ALA A 334 4.01 -13.59 2.40
N GLY A 335 4.20 -12.58 3.27
CA GLY A 335 4.40 -12.75 4.70
C GLY A 335 5.87 -12.91 5.06
N ALA A 336 6.16 -13.31 6.29
CA ALA A 336 7.53 -13.40 6.84
C ALA A 336 7.81 -14.79 7.47
N ARG A 337 7.31 -15.86 6.87
CA ARG A 337 7.34 -17.21 7.44
C ARG A 337 8.74 -17.62 7.94
N GLU A 338 9.76 -17.45 7.13
CA GLU A 338 11.15 -17.84 7.46
C GLU A 338 11.67 -17.05 8.66
N GLN A 339 11.33 -15.77 8.71
CA GLN A 339 11.72 -14.89 9.81
C GLN A 339 10.93 -15.21 11.09
N VAL A 340 9.64 -15.50 10.97
CA VAL A 340 8.78 -15.88 12.13
C VAL A 340 9.29 -17.14 12.80
N VAL A 341 9.77 -18.14 12.05
CA VAL A 341 10.38 -19.35 12.61
C VAL A 341 11.59 -19.00 13.48
N GLN A 342 12.43 -18.06 13.07
CA GLN A 342 13.58 -17.62 13.87
C GLN A 342 13.15 -16.82 15.11
N ILE A 343 12.11 -15.99 14.98
CA ILE A 343 11.55 -15.22 16.11
C ILE A 343 11.01 -16.16 17.19
N VAL A 344 10.32 -17.20 16.79
CA VAL A 344 9.78 -18.22 17.69
C VAL A 344 10.89 -18.92 18.47
N ALA A 345 12.00 -19.23 17.82
CA ALA A 345 13.17 -19.87 18.44
C ALA A 345 14.04 -18.90 19.26
N SER A 346 13.79 -17.58 19.19
CA SER A 346 14.56 -16.56 19.89
C SER A 346 14.02 -16.27 21.30
N GLU A 347 14.70 -15.40 22.05
CA GLU A 347 14.23 -14.85 23.32
C GLU A 347 13.38 -13.58 23.17
N ALA A 348 13.04 -13.17 21.93
CA ALA A 348 12.22 -12.00 21.69
C ALA A 348 10.83 -12.15 22.32
N THR A 349 10.37 -11.11 23.01
CA THR A 349 9.10 -11.13 23.74
C THR A 349 8.02 -10.23 23.15
N ARG A 350 8.36 -9.33 22.23
CA ARG A 350 7.46 -8.34 21.63
C ARG A 350 7.64 -8.29 20.12
N VAL A 351 6.55 -8.39 19.40
CA VAL A 351 6.53 -8.30 17.92
C VAL A 351 5.38 -7.38 17.50
N ALA A 352 5.70 -6.29 16.79
CA ALA A 352 4.75 -5.52 16.03
C ALA A 352 4.78 -6.03 14.59
N TYR A 353 3.64 -6.53 14.09
CA TYR A 353 3.56 -7.08 12.74
C TYR A 353 2.57 -6.27 11.90
N ILE A 354 3.08 -5.58 10.89
CA ILE A 354 2.34 -4.84 9.88
C ILE A 354 2.17 -5.74 8.65
N SER A 355 1.01 -5.73 8.01
CA SER A 355 0.81 -6.54 6.80
C SER A 355 -0.25 -5.98 5.87
N CYS A 356 0.03 -6.05 4.56
CA CYS A 356 -0.92 -5.75 3.49
C CYS A 356 -1.69 -6.99 2.99
N ASN A 357 -1.55 -8.14 3.65
CA ASN A 357 -2.23 -9.38 3.29
C ASN A 357 -2.68 -10.16 4.53
N PRO A 358 -3.95 -10.04 4.95
CA PRO A 358 -4.45 -10.74 6.13
C PRO A 358 -4.29 -12.26 6.08
N VAL A 359 -4.27 -12.87 4.88
CA VAL A 359 -4.16 -14.33 4.72
C VAL A 359 -2.75 -14.84 5.02
N SER A 360 -1.69 -14.16 4.53
CA SER A 360 -0.31 -14.53 4.88
C SER A 360 -0.02 -14.20 6.34
N TRP A 361 -0.46 -13.03 6.80
CA TRP A 361 -0.33 -12.62 8.19
C TRP A 361 -0.95 -13.62 9.17
N SER A 362 -2.18 -14.07 8.93
CA SER A 362 -2.86 -14.97 9.87
C SER A 362 -2.15 -16.33 10.03
N ARG A 363 -1.51 -16.83 8.96
CA ARG A 363 -0.68 -18.04 9.02
C ARG A 363 0.58 -17.82 9.86
N ASP A 364 1.25 -16.69 9.66
CA ASP A 364 2.44 -16.31 10.43
C ASP A 364 2.09 -16.05 11.91
N ALA A 365 0.95 -15.38 12.15
CA ALA A 365 0.40 -15.14 13.47
C ALA A 365 0.09 -16.45 14.21
N ARG A 366 -0.44 -17.47 13.52
CA ARG A 366 -0.69 -18.78 14.10
C ARG A 366 0.61 -19.41 14.62
N VAL A 367 1.70 -19.33 13.86
CA VAL A 367 3.01 -19.84 14.29
C VAL A 367 3.51 -19.12 15.55
N LEU A 368 3.33 -17.79 15.63
CA LEU A 368 3.68 -17.02 16.84
C LEU A 368 2.84 -17.47 18.04
N VAL A 369 1.53 -17.62 17.87
CA VAL A 369 0.62 -18.00 18.97
C VAL A 369 0.90 -19.43 19.44
N ASP A 370 1.16 -20.38 18.55
CA ASP A 370 1.53 -21.76 18.90
C ASP A 370 2.83 -21.82 19.73
N ALA A 371 3.70 -20.82 19.57
CA ALA A 371 4.94 -20.69 20.33
C ALA A 371 4.81 -19.86 21.62
N GLY A 372 3.58 -19.57 22.04
CA GLY A 372 3.29 -18.91 23.32
C GLY A 372 3.15 -17.40 23.27
N PHE A 373 3.20 -16.77 22.09
CA PHE A 373 2.83 -15.37 21.97
C PHE A 373 1.31 -15.20 22.07
N ARG A 374 0.86 -14.11 22.68
CA ARG A 374 -0.53 -13.69 22.69
C ARG A 374 -0.71 -12.55 21.69
N LEU A 375 -1.73 -12.62 20.84
CA LEU A 375 -2.15 -11.51 20.00
C LEU A 375 -2.94 -10.51 20.87
N GLU A 376 -2.27 -9.49 21.36
CA GLU A 376 -2.86 -8.54 22.33
C GLU A 376 -3.70 -7.47 21.63
N LYS A 377 -3.23 -6.92 20.50
CA LYS A 377 -3.92 -5.87 19.76
C LYS A 377 -3.92 -6.15 18.26
N LEU A 378 -4.99 -5.75 17.58
CA LEU A 378 -5.16 -5.87 16.14
C LEU A 378 -5.90 -4.65 15.60
N ARG A 379 -5.28 -3.86 14.71
CA ARG A 379 -5.94 -2.76 14.02
C ARG A 379 -6.11 -3.06 12.53
N PRO A 380 -7.33 -3.03 12.02
CA PRO A 380 -7.60 -2.99 10.58
C PRO A 380 -7.29 -1.60 10.01
N VAL A 381 -6.66 -1.54 8.81
CA VAL A 381 -6.29 -0.29 8.15
C VAL A 381 -6.70 -0.33 6.69
N GLY A 382 -7.53 0.63 6.29
CA GLY A 382 -8.07 0.80 4.94
C GLY A 382 -7.42 1.98 4.21
N GLN A 383 -6.10 1.93 3.98
CA GLN A 383 -5.41 3.01 3.24
C GLN A 383 -5.64 2.96 1.72
N PHE A 384 -6.22 1.90 1.19
CA PHE A 384 -6.71 1.82 -0.19
C PHE A 384 -8.22 2.05 -0.22
N ARG A 385 -8.65 3.29 0.03
CA ARG A 385 -10.08 3.63 0.09
C ARG A 385 -10.86 3.10 -1.10
N TRP A 386 -12.03 2.52 -0.85
CA TRP A 386 -12.93 1.87 -1.81
C TRP A 386 -12.34 0.67 -2.56
N SER A 387 -11.19 0.18 -2.15
CA SER A 387 -10.61 -1.06 -2.67
C SER A 387 -10.87 -2.22 -1.72
N THR A 388 -10.77 -3.43 -2.26
CA THR A 388 -10.80 -4.67 -1.46
C THR A 388 -9.46 -5.00 -0.80
N HIS A 389 -8.41 -4.22 -1.06
CA HIS A 389 -7.13 -4.32 -0.37
C HIS A 389 -7.23 -3.70 1.02
N VAL A 390 -6.78 -4.45 2.01
CA VAL A 390 -6.73 -4.01 3.41
C VAL A 390 -5.35 -4.24 3.98
N GLU A 391 -4.99 -3.45 4.96
CA GLU A 391 -3.80 -3.61 5.76
C GLU A 391 -4.17 -3.76 7.23
N LEU A 392 -3.18 -4.11 8.03
CA LEU A 392 -3.36 -4.29 9.46
C LEU A 392 -2.07 -3.99 10.21
N THR A 393 -2.20 -3.63 11.49
CA THR A 393 -1.15 -3.74 12.49
C THR A 393 -1.56 -4.73 13.56
N SER A 394 -0.61 -5.46 14.12
CA SER A 394 -0.86 -6.40 15.18
C SER A 394 0.29 -6.43 16.18
N TYR A 395 -0.03 -6.67 17.45
CA TYR A 395 0.93 -6.74 18.53
C TYR A 395 0.89 -8.09 19.22
N PHE A 396 2.05 -8.73 19.24
CA PHE A 396 2.26 -10.02 19.90
C PHE A 396 3.21 -9.87 21.08
N ARG A 397 2.88 -10.53 22.19
CA ARG A 397 3.68 -10.54 23.41
C ARG A 397 3.68 -11.92 24.06
N ARG A 398 4.83 -12.32 24.60
CA ARG A 398 4.98 -13.51 25.45
C ARG A 398 5.77 -13.24 26.71
#